data_0e16b08df1a9bb5aa612122cca7b0b31
#
_entry.id   0e16b08df1a9bb5aa612122cca7b0b31
#
_cell.length_a   1.000
_cell.length_b   1.000
_cell.length_c   1.000
_cell.angle_alpha   90.00
_cell.angle_beta   90.00
_cell.angle_gamma   90.00
#
_symmetry.space_group_name_H-M   'P 1'
#
loop_
_entity.id
_entity.type
_entity.pdbx_description
1 polymer ?
#
loop_
_entity_poly.entity_id
_entity_poly.type
_entity_poly.pdbx_seq_one_letter_code
_entity_poly.pdbx_strand_id
1 'polypeptide(L)'
;MQTEYGWFRELYDELMYRPDDADVGQLLRAHPERSAAQLAALAPLRHRQKRHRPAGDELWNQLWELYALSRISDYLLELGCPDGEPTEGSGTTGVRRLDPTNLAVHETFLSGIGFDRFEHGHEFSPFHHEIFAVETDESAVTATLQEVLWPGFRFGDLQFCRAGVRVRAPSWLIDPDVATRSTLHFTFRRGSRTTHDLSHGWGSNSQWRTEFTRFYEDGDGLHLNWDGRTDIGVDAPVIPEGSFDADENHPIDRRREMLLHRCLVRAPLPPDEQHDWYPFEDRLTLRRSTWPLAADAIV
;
A
#
# COMPACT_ATOMS: atom_id res chain seq x y z
N MET A 1 21.00 -21.96 13.35
CA MET A 1 19.68 -21.85 13.96
C MET A 1 18.74 -21.58 12.80
N GLN A 2 17.92 -22.53 12.41
CA GLN A 2 16.96 -22.34 11.33
C GLN A 2 15.94 -21.30 11.81
N THR A 3 15.78 -20.21 11.10
CA THR A 3 14.77 -19.19 11.42
C THR A 3 13.42 -19.83 11.11
N GLU A 4 12.61 -20.03 12.12
CA GLU A 4 11.26 -20.55 11.96
C GLU A 4 10.39 -19.42 11.42
N TYR A 5 10.10 -19.45 10.13
CA TYR A 5 9.19 -18.50 9.51
C TYR A 5 7.74 -18.83 9.90
N GLY A 6 6.89 -17.80 9.96
CA GLY A 6 5.46 -17.97 10.23
C GLY A 6 4.94 -17.18 11.42
N TRP A 7 5.83 -16.43 12.13
CA TRP A 7 5.43 -15.69 13.31
C TRP A 7 4.38 -14.60 13.02
N PHE A 8 4.57 -13.78 11.99
CA PHE A 8 3.59 -12.73 11.68
C PHE A 8 2.29 -13.31 11.13
N ARG A 9 2.32 -14.48 10.51
CA ARG A 9 1.11 -15.20 10.16
C ARG A 9 0.36 -15.67 11.41
N GLU A 10 1.05 -16.30 12.38
CA GLU A 10 0.45 -16.71 13.64
C GLU A 10 -0.16 -15.51 14.37
N LEU A 11 0.58 -14.41 14.46
CA LEU A 11 0.11 -13.17 15.09
C LEU A 11 -1.12 -12.60 14.37
N TYR A 12 -1.17 -12.67 13.03
CA TYR A 12 -2.34 -12.28 12.27
C TYR A 12 -3.54 -13.18 12.61
N ASP A 13 -3.35 -14.50 12.66
CA ASP A 13 -4.41 -15.44 13.00
C ASP A 13 -4.92 -15.19 14.44
N GLU A 14 -4.03 -14.95 15.40
CA GLU A 14 -4.41 -14.56 16.76
C GLU A 14 -5.24 -13.28 16.79
N LEU A 15 -4.88 -12.28 15.99
CA LEU A 15 -5.66 -11.04 15.87
C LEU A 15 -7.05 -11.26 15.28
N MET A 16 -7.15 -12.12 14.25
CA MET A 16 -8.42 -12.36 13.55
C MET A 16 -9.39 -13.23 14.33
N TYR A 17 -8.88 -14.18 15.11
CA TYR A 17 -9.69 -15.12 15.90
C TYR A 17 -9.80 -14.76 17.38
N ARG A 18 -9.33 -13.57 17.78
CA ARG A 18 -9.45 -13.10 19.16
C ARG A 18 -10.91 -12.94 19.59
N PRO A 19 -11.22 -13.04 20.89
CA PRO A 19 -12.47 -12.61 21.46
C PRO A 19 -12.73 -11.10 21.18
N ASP A 20 -14.01 -10.72 21.02
CA ASP A 20 -14.38 -9.32 20.68
C ASP A 20 -13.94 -8.30 21.73
N ASP A 21 -13.81 -8.71 23.00
CA ASP A 21 -13.36 -7.89 24.13
C ASP A 21 -11.84 -7.88 24.34
N ALA A 22 -11.07 -8.58 23.51
CA ALA A 22 -9.62 -8.64 23.64
C ALA A 22 -8.96 -7.31 23.26
N ASP A 23 -8.03 -6.85 24.09
CA ASP A 23 -7.20 -5.67 23.82
C ASP A 23 -6.16 -6.00 22.71
N VAL A 24 -6.39 -5.44 21.53
CA VAL A 24 -5.50 -5.60 20.36
C VAL A 24 -4.08 -5.12 20.66
N GLY A 25 -3.95 -3.99 21.36
CA GLY A 25 -2.64 -3.45 21.73
C GLY A 25 -1.89 -4.36 22.70
N GLN A 26 -2.57 -5.01 23.63
CA GLN A 26 -1.96 -5.97 24.53
C GLN A 26 -1.49 -7.21 23.76
N LEU A 27 -2.30 -7.74 22.86
CA LEU A 27 -1.96 -8.91 22.06
C LEU A 27 -0.71 -8.66 21.21
N LEU A 28 -0.64 -7.53 20.52
CA LEU A 28 0.52 -7.15 19.71
C LEU A 28 1.82 -6.99 20.55
N ARG A 29 1.70 -6.58 21.80
CA ARG A 29 2.84 -6.42 22.73
C ARG A 29 3.21 -7.70 23.49
N ALA A 30 2.47 -8.79 23.33
CA ALA A 30 2.68 -10.01 24.11
C ALA A 30 4.03 -10.70 23.84
N HIS A 31 4.57 -10.57 22.62
CA HIS A 31 5.78 -11.27 22.19
C HIS A 31 6.78 -10.35 21.46
N PRO A 32 7.32 -9.30 22.13
CA PRO A 32 8.17 -8.31 21.46
C PRO A 32 9.49 -8.91 20.96
N GLU A 33 10.08 -9.83 21.72
CA GLU A 33 11.35 -10.47 21.34
C GLU A 33 11.19 -11.35 20.11
N ARG A 34 10.06 -12.08 20.00
CA ARG A 34 9.76 -12.93 18.84
C ARG A 34 9.53 -12.08 17.60
N SER A 35 8.78 -10.96 17.71
CA SER A 35 8.57 -10.00 16.63
C SER A 35 9.87 -9.37 16.16
N ALA A 36 10.74 -8.95 17.09
CA ALA A 36 12.04 -8.38 16.76
C ALA A 36 12.97 -9.39 16.08
N ALA A 37 13.01 -10.63 16.57
CA ALA A 37 13.81 -11.69 15.96
C ALA A 37 13.35 -12.02 14.53
N GLN A 38 12.03 -12.07 14.32
CA GLN A 38 11.45 -12.31 12.99
C GLN A 38 11.75 -11.14 12.05
N LEU A 39 11.61 -9.90 12.51
CA LEU A 39 11.95 -8.74 11.69
C LEU A 39 13.45 -8.71 11.33
N ALA A 40 14.33 -9.11 12.24
CA ALA A 40 15.76 -9.24 11.94
C ALA A 40 16.03 -10.24 10.81
N ALA A 41 15.26 -11.32 10.71
CA ALA A 41 15.34 -12.29 9.62
C ALA A 41 14.92 -11.69 8.26
N LEU A 42 14.14 -10.62 8.26
CA LEU A 42 13.74 -9.88 7.05
C LEU A 42 14.79 -8.84 6.60
N ALA A 43 15.90 -8.69 7.32
CA ALA A 43 16.94 -7.70 7.00
C ALA A 43 17.43 -7.70 5.54
N PRO A 44 17.51 -8.84 4.81
CA PRO A 44 17.86 -8.84 3.40
C PRO A 44 16.90 -8.04 2.51
N LEU A 45 15.65 -7.82 2.95
CA LEU A 45 14.65 -7.03 2.22
C LEU A 45 14.78 -5.52 2.45
N ARG A 46 15.62 -5.06 3.38
CA ARG A 46 15.80 -3.63 3.67
C ARG A 46 16.28 -2.82 2.48
N HIS A 47 17.05 -3.44 1.60
CA HIS A 47 17.65 -2.77 0.46
C HIS A 47 17.27 -3.45 -0.84
N ARG A 48 17.12 -2.63 -1.88
CA ARG A 48 16.81 -3.10 -3.22
C ARG A 48 17.93 -4.03 -3.74
N GLN A 49 17.55 -5.25 -4.08
CA GLN A 49 18.46 -6.23 -4.64
C GLN A 49 18.60 -6.02 -6.16
N LYS A 50 19.73 -6.47 -6.74
CA LYS A 50 19.97 -6.39 -8.18
C LYS A 50 18.97 -7.21 -9.02
N ARG A 51 18.36 -8.23 -8.45
CA ARG A 51 17.38 -9.08 -9.13
C ARG A 51 15.96 -8.61 -8.81
N HIS A 52 15.16 -8.51 -9.84
CA HIS A 52 13.74 -8.14 -9.70
C HIS A 52 12.93 -9.24 -9.01
N ARG A 53 13.17 -10.51 -9.35
CA ARG A 53 12.47 -11.64 -8.76
C ARG A 53 13.32 -12.38 -7.73
N PRO A 54 12.65 -12.92 -6.70
CA PRO A 54 13.32 -13.76 -5.73
C PRO A 54 14.00 -14.97 -6.37
N ALA A 55 15.11 -15.37 -5.82
CA ALA A 55 15.76 -16.64 -6.15
C ALA A 55 15.97 -17.43 -4.87
N GLY A 56 15.27 -18.56 -4.75
CA GLY A 56 15.38 -19.48 -3.63
C GLY A 56 14.27 -19.35 -2.58
N ASP A 57 14.02 -20.43 -1.87
CA ASP A 57 12.91 -20.60 -0.93
C ASP A 57 13.00 -19.63 0.27
N GLU A 58 14.19 -19.27 0.69
CA GLU A 58 14.38 -18.37 1.84
C GLU A 58 13.83 -16.98 1.58
N LEU A 59 14.10 -16.39 0.41
CA LEU A 59 13.59 -15.07 0.06
C LEU A 59 12.08 -15.08 -0.11
N TRP A 60 11.50 -16.16 -0.64
CA TRP A 60 10.05 -16.34 -0.70
C TRP A 60 9.42 -16.35 0.70
N ASN A 61 10.00 -17.10 1.63
CA ASN A 61 9.54 -17.14 3.02
C ASN A 61 9.59 -15.75 3.66
N GLN A 62 10.65 -14.98 3.42
CA GLN A 62 10.77 -13.60 3.91
C GLN A 62 9.68 -12.69 3.33
N LEU A 63 9.38 -12.80 2.04
CA LEU A 63 8.31 -12.01 1.39
C LEU A 63 6.92 -12.40 1.90
N TRP A 64 6.68 -13.68 2.20
CA TRP A 64 5.42 -14.13 2.79
C TRP A 64 5.25 -13.62 4.23
N GLU A 65 6.31 -13.59 5.03
CA GLU A 65 6.27 -13.00 6.37
C GLU A 65 6.00 -11.50 6.31
N LEU A 66 6.66 -10.79 5.42
CA LEU A 66 6.44 -9.37 5.21
C LEU A 66 5.00 -9.09 4.71
N TYR A 67 4.47 -9.96 3.87
CA TYR A 67 3.08 -9.91 3.45
C TYR A 67 2.11 -10.14 4.62
N ALA A 68 2.34 -11.14 5.46
CA ALA A 68 1.53 -11.37 6.66
C ALA A 68 1.54 -10.15 7.59
N LEU A 69 2.71 -9.53 7.78
CA LEU A 69 2.85 -8.30 8.55
C LEU A 69 2.09 -7.12 7.92
N SER A 70 2.07 -7.02 6.59
CA SER A 70 1.28 -5.99 5.90
C SER A 70 -0.22 -6.16 6.12
N ARG A 71 -0.71 -7.39 6.21
CA ARG A 71 -2.12 -7.68 6.54
C ARG A 71 -2.48 -7.27 7.97
N ILE A 72 -1.54 -7.44 8.93
CA ILE A 72 -1.71 -6.89 10.28
C ILE A 72 -1.81 -5.37 10.22
N SER A 73 -0.89 -4.71 9.50
CA SER A 73 -0.92 -3.26 9.32
C SER A 73 -2.24 -2.77 8.72
N ASP A 74 -2.71 -3.40 7.64
CA ASP A 74 -3.97 -3.05 6.98
C ASP A 74 -5.18 -3.24 7.90
N TYR A 75 -5.18 -4.33 8.67
CA TYR A 75 -6.22 -4.58 9.66
C TYR A 75 -6.26 -3.51 10.76
N LEU A 76 -5.10 -3.11 11.29
CA LEU A 76 -5.02 -2.04 12.29
C LEU A 76 -5.47 -0.69 11.74
N LEU A 77 -5.16 -0.39 10.49
CA LEU A 77 -5.64 0.82 9.82
C LEU A 77 -7.15 0.75 9.53
N GLU A 78 -7.71 -0.44 9.26
CA GLU A 78 -9.17 -0.62 9.19
C GLU A 78 -9.84 -0.28 10.53
N LEU A 79 -9.30 -0.77 11.64
CA LEU A 79 -9.79 -0.41 12.98
C LEU A 79 -9.63 1.08 13.29
N GLY A 80 -8.57 1.70 12.77
CA GLY A 80 -8.29 3.13 12.92
C GLY A 80 -9.14 4.05 12.04
N CYS A 81 -9.79 3.48 11.01
CA CYS A 81 -10.62 4.20 10.05
C CYS A 81 -11.96 3.48 9.86
N PRO A 82 -12.76 3.30 10.94
CA PRO A 82 -14.03 2.61 10.83
C PRO A 82 -14.99 3.36 9.90
N ASP A 83 -15.87 2.60 9.26
CA ASP A 83 -16.92 3.16 8.44
C ASP A 83 -17.82 4.07 9.27
N GLY A 84 -18.14 5.25 8.73
CA GLY A 84 -19.18 6.09 9.29
C GLY A 84 -20.55 5.46 8.99
N GLU A 85 -21.46 5.52 9.96
CA GLU A 85 -22.86 5.17 9.73
C GLU A 85 -23.40 5.95 8.52
N PRO A 86 -24.12 5.31 7.59
CA PRO A 86 -24.80 6.01 6.50
C PRO A 86 -25.77 7.02 7.11
N THR A 87 -25.57 8.31 6.81
CA THR A 87 -26.54 9.32 7.23
C THR A 87 -27.80 9.15 6.39
N GLU A 88 -28.89 8.76 7.01
CA GLU A 88 -30.20 8.66 6.36
C GLU A 88 -30.53 9.98 5.64
N GLY A 89 -30.78 9.92 4.32
CA GLY A 89 -31.24 11.06 3.52
C GLY A 89 -30.16 11.84 2.78
N SER A 90 -28.90 11.58 2.97
CA SER A 90 -27.82 12.15 2.16
C SER A 90 -27.33 11.09 1.17
N GLY A 91 -27.41 11.37 -0.13
CA GLY A 91 -26.79 10.54 -1.17
C GLY A 91 -25.26 10.52 -1.11
N THR A 92 -24.70 11.00 -0.01
CA THR A 92 -23.28 10.99 0.32
C THR A 92 -22.98 9.77 1.19
N THR A 93 -22.08 8.93 0.73
CA THR A 93 -21.41 7.89 1.52
C THR A 93 -20.99 8.45 2.87
N GLY A 94 -21.25 7.70 3.94
CA GLY A 94 -20.96 8.11 5.31
C GLY A 94 -19.56 8.73 5.46
N VAL A 95 -19.47 9.78 6.26
CA VAL A 95 -18.19 10.45 6.55
C VAL A 95 -17.31 9.43 7.26
N ARG A 96 -16.18 9.09 6.63
CA ARG A 96 -15.17 8.24 7.27
C ARG A 96 -14.69 8.89 8.57
N ARG A 97 -14.69 8.11 9.62
CA ARG A 97 -14.21 8.53 10.92
C ARG A 97 -12.78 8.04 11.13
N LEU A 98 -12.04 8.79 11.93
CA LEU A 98 -10.74 8.37 12.44
C LEU A 98 -10.90 8.00 13.92
N ASP A 99 -10.31 6.87 14.30
CA ASP A 99 -10.13 6.47 15.69
C ASP A 99 -8.65 6.65 16.08
N PRO A 100 -8.31 7.76 16.76
CA PRO A 100 -6.93 8.04 17.14
C PRO A 100 -6.31 6.96 18.04
N THR A 101 -7.13 6.24 18.82
CA THR A 101 -6.64 5.19 19.71
C THR A 101 -6.13 4.01 18.92
N ASN A 102 -6.91 3.54 17.96
CA ASN A 102 -6.52 2.44 17.09
C ASN A 102 -5.38 2.84 16.14
N LEU A 103 -5.36 4.08 15.63
CA LEU A 103 -4.21 4.57 14.86
C LEU A 103 -2.93 4.61 15.70
N ALA A 104 -3.00 4.99 16.97
CA ALA A 104 -1.86 4.94 17.88
C ALA A 104 -1.37 3.50 18.15
N VAL A 105 -2.26 2.50 18.14
CA VAL A 105 -1.88 1.08 18.23
C VAL A 105 -1.05 0.67 17.01
N HIS A 106 -1.48 1.04 15.80
CA HIS A 106 -0.73 0.79 14.56
C HIS A 106 0.67 1.41 14.61
N GLU A 107 0.76 2.70 14.97
CA GLU A 107 2.04 3.40 15.07
C GLU A 107 2.96 2.77 16.14
N THR A 108 2.42 2.50 17.33
CA THR A 108 3.18 1.91 18.44
C THR A 108 3.71 0.53 18.07
N PHE A 109 2.90 -0.29 17.41
CA PHE A 109 3.31 -1.64 17.01
C PHE A 109 4.46 -1.60 16.01
N LEU A 110 4.30 -0.90 14.88
CA LEU A 110 5.32 -0.87 13.84
C LEU A 110 6.63 -0.22 14.30
N SER A 111 6.56 0.90 15.03
CA SER A 111 7.75 1.52 15.63
C SER A 111 8.41 0.59 16.65
N GLY A 112 7.61 -0.09 17.46
CA GLY A 112 8.10 -0.99 18.52
C GLY A 112 8.85 -2.21 18.00
N ILE A 113 8.51 -2.70 16.83
CA ILE A 113 9.23 -3.82 16.18
C ILE A 113 10.40 -3.35 15.30
N GLY A 114 10.58 -2.04 15.06
CA GLY A 114 11.78 -1.47 14.43
C GLY A 114 11.59 -0.98 13.00
N PHE A 115 10.38 -0.58 12.60
CA PHE A 115 10.16 0.19 11.40
C PHE A 115 10.42 1.67 11.62
N ASP A 116 10.95 2.35 10.61
CA ASP A 116 11.22 3.77 10.64
C ASP A 116 9.97 4.54 10.21
N ARG A 117 9.45 5.37 11.13
CA ARG A 117 8.31 6.26 10.89
C ARG A 117 8.70 7.41 9.98
N PHE A 118 7.80 7.81 9.08
CA PHE A 118 7.94 9.03 8.30
C PHE A 118 6.59 9.75 8.11
N GLU A 119 6.67 11.05 7.87
CA GLU A 119 5.49 11.88 7.55
C GLU A 119 5.68 12.67 6.24
N HIS A 120 6.88 12.72 5.71
CA HIS A 120 7.31 13.46 4.51
C HIS A 120 6.60 14.79 4.23
N GLY A 121 7.24 15.87 4.63
CA GLY A 121 7.18 17.21 4.08
C GLY A 121 5.80 17.87 3.89
N HIS A 122 5.80 18.94 3.11
CA HIS A 122 4.60 19.72 2.79
C HIS A 122 4.01 19.39 1.41
N GLU A 123 4.71 18.60 0.60
CA GLU A 123 4.28 18.24 -0.75
C GLU A 123 3.66 16.87 -0.78
N PHE A 124 2.54 16.75 -1.49
CA PHE A 124 1.92 15.46 -1.74
C PHE A 124 2.82 14.61 -2.65
N SER A 125 3.07 13.40 -2.23
CA SER A 125 3.82 12.39 -2.97
C SER A 125 3.00 11.10 -3.06
N PRO A 126 2.53 10.68 -4.23
CA PRO A 126 1.75 9.46 -4.36
C PRO A 126 2.54 8.19 -4.04
N PHE A 127 3.87 8.24 -4.07
CA PHE A 127 4.72 7.14 -3.58
C PHE A 127 4.62 6.98 -2.06
N HIS A 128 4.64 8.09 -1.32
CA HIS A 128 4.71 8.11 0.14
C HIS A 128 3.33 8.18 0.81
N HIS A 129 2.33 8.73 0.11
CA HIS A 129 1.05 9.09 0.69
C HIS A 129 -0.12 8.31 0.10
N GLU A 130 -1.06 7.96 0.95
CA GLU A 130 -2.38 7.43 0.61
C GLU A 130 -3.43 8.51 0.90
N ILE A 131 -4.22 8.86 -0.12
CA ILE A 131 -5.24 9.89 0.02
C ILE A 131 -6.44 9.33 0.81
N PHE A 132 -6.70 9.92 1.97
CA PHE A 132 -7.89 9.65 2.76
C PHE A 132 -9.02 10.62 2.45
N ALA A 133 -8.70 11.91 2.27
CA ALA A 133 -9.67 12.95 1.94
C ALA A 133 -9.04 14.02 1.03
N VAL A 134 -9.89 14.65 0.21
CA VAL A 134 -9.49 15.74 -0.69
C VAL A 134 -10.31 16.98 -0.36
N GLU A 135 -9.62 18.11 -0.19
CA GLU A 135 -10.19 19.45 -0.20
C GLU A 135 -10.01 20.05 -1.60
N THR A 136 -11.11 20.27 -2.31
CA THR A 136 -11.05 20.82 -3.67
C THR A 136 -10.76 22.32 -3.63
N ASP A 137 -9.72 22.75 -4.36
CA ASP A 137 -9.34 24.15 -4.53
C ASP A 137 -8.97 24.40 -5.99
N GLU A 138 -9.90 24.94 -6.77
CA GLU A 138 -9.72 25.20 -8.20
C GLU A 138 -8.69 26.33 -8.49
N SER A 139 -8.26 27.08 -7.45
CA SER A 139 -7.19 28.07 -7.58
C SER A 139 -5.79 27.46 -7.41
N ALA A 140 -5.69 26.25 -6.89
CA ALA A 140 -4.43 25.55 -6.75
C ALA A 140 -3.92 25.06 -8.11
N VAL A 141 -2.61 24.99 -8.26
CA VAL A 141 -1.94 24.46 -9.48
C VAL A 141 -1.24 23.12 -9.22
N THR A 142 -1.15 22.71 -7.95
CA THR A 142 -0.53 21.45 -7.51
C THR A 142 -1.31 20.87 -6.35
N ALA A 143 -1.12 19.58 -6.09
CA ALA A 143 -1.62 18.96 -4.88
C ALA A 143 -0.70 19.28 -3.70
N THR A 144 -1.28 19.77 -2.60
CA THR A 144 -0.56 20.10 -1.37
C THR A 144 -1.05 19.25 -0.19
N LEU A 145 -0.10 18.88 0.67
CA LEU A 145 -0.40 18.16 1.89
C LEU A 145 -1.03 19.12 2.92
N GLN A 146 -2.21 18.79 3.42
CA GLN A 146 -2.89 19.56 4.44
C GLN A 146 -2.68 18.98 5.83
N GLU A 147 -2.77 17.66 5.94
CA GLU A 147 -2.70 16.95 7.22
C GLU A 147 -2.20 15.53 7.01
N VAL A 148 -1.36 15.05 7.93
CA VAL A 148 -1.00 13.63 8.05
C VAL A 148 -1.90 13.02 9.12
N LEU A 149 -2.73 12.06 8.72
CA LEU A 149 -3.73 11.41 9.58
C LEU A 149 -3.17 10.18 10.29
N TRP A 150 -2.26 9.47 9.64
CA TRP A 150 -1.41 8.43 10.23
C TRP A 150 -0.06 8.38 9.50
N PRO A 151 1.03 8.07 10.21
CA PRO A 151 2.36 8.05 9.59
C PRO A 151 2.53 6.87 8.63
N GLY A 152 3.42 7.04 7.66
CA GLY A 152 3.94 5.94 6.88
C GLY A 152 5.12 5.25 7.59
N PHE A 153 5.47 4.05 7.11
CA PHE A 153 6.57 3.27 7.66
C PHE A 153 7.48 2.71 6.58
N ARG A 154 8.77 2.70 6.89
CA ARG A 154 9.82 2.11 6.05
C ARG A 154 10.61 1.06 6.83
N PHE A 155 11.17 0.12 6.06
CA PHE A 155 12.13 -0.85 6.55
C PHE A 155 13.43 -0.70 5.76
N GLY A 156 14.29 0.21 6.21
CA GLY A 156 15.40 0.69 5.40
C GLY A 156 14.90 1.47 4.18
N ASP A 157 15.30 1.05 2.97
CA ASP A 157 14.86 1.65 1.71
C ASP A 157 13.48 1.13 1.25
N LEU A 158 12.97 0.05 1.89
CA LEU A 158 11.69 -0.54 1.55
C LEU A 158 10.54 0.29 2.10
N GLN A 159 9.67 0.78 1.22
CA GLN A 159 8.39 1.38 1.57
C GLN A 159 7.43 0.30 2.05
N PHE A 160 7.14 0.26 3.36
CA PHE A 160 6.24 -0.76 3.92
C PHE A 160 4.78 -0.35 3.80
N CYS A 161 4.42 0.82 4.33
CA CYS A 161 3.09 1.39 4.15
C CYS A 161 3.16 2.90 3.96
N ARG A 162 2.14 3.46 3.31
CA ARG A 162 2.03 4.88 3.05
C ARG A 162 1.43 5.61 4.25
N ALA A 163 1.81 6.90 4.39
CA ALA A 163 1.12 7.78 5.31
C ALA A 163 -0.28 8.12 4.78
N GLY A 164 -1.28 8.10 5.64
CA GLY A 164 -2.63 8.55 5.27
C GLY A 164 -2.76 10.04 5.39
N VAL A 165 -3.27 10.70 4.35
CA VAL A 165 -3.25 12.15 4.27
C VAL A 165 -4.57 12.77 3.83
N ARG A 166 -4.77 14.03 4.24
CA ARG A 166 -5.69 14.96 3.60
C ARG A 166 -4.89 15.85 2.65
N VAL A 167 -5.35 15.95 1.41
CA VAL A 167 -4.72 16.80 0.39
C VAL A 167 -5.67 17.91 -0.04
N ARG A 168 -5.08 19.05 -0.49
CA ARG A 168 -5.79 20.11 -1.21
C ARG A 168 -5.30 20.09 -2.64
N ALA A 169 -6.23 20.01 -3.59
CA ALA A 169 -5.91 19.93 -5.01
C ALA A 169 -7.07 20.44 -5.88
N PRO A 170 -6.81 20.93 -7.12
CA PRO A 170 -7.87 21.18 -8.07
C PRO A 170 -8.48 19.86 -8.58
N SER A 171 -9.76 19.90 -8.95
CA SER A 171 -10.50 18.70 -9.38
C SER A 171 -9.95 18.07 -10.67
N TRP A 172 -9.32 18.88 -11.53
CA TRP A 172 -8.67 18.40 -12.75
C TRP A 172 -7.40 17.56 -12.45
N LEU A 173 -6.77 17.72 -11.29
CA LEU A 173 -5.58 16.97 -10.88
C LEU A 173 -5.96 15.74 -10.03
N ILE A 174 -6.85 15.91 -9.06
CA ILE A 174 -7.36 14.85 -8.20
C ILE A 174 -8.88 14.95 -8.12
N ASP A 175 -9.58 13.96 -8.67
CA ASP A 175 -11.02 13.84 -8.50
C ASP A 175 -11.32 13.30 -7.09
N PRO A 176 -12.01 14.08 -6.22
CA PRO A 176 -12.26 13.65 -4.84
C PRO A 176 -13.02 12.33 -4.72
N ASP A 177 -14.01 12.11 -5.58
CA ASP A 177 -14.83 10.91 -5.56
C ASP A 177 -14.00 9.68 -6.00
N VAL A 178 -13.18 9.83 -7.03
CA VAL A 178 -12.29 8.75 -7.49
C VAL A 178 -11.22 8.46 -6.45
N ALA A 179 -10.49 9.49 -6.00
CA ALA A 179 -9.37 9.32 -5.08
C ALA A 179 -9.76 8.68 -3.74
N THR A 180 -10.98 8.93 -3.26
CA THR A 180 -11.44 8.42 -1.96
C THR A 180 -12.23 7.11 -2.05
N ARG A 181 -12.69 6.69 -3.23
CA ARG A 181 -13.53 5.50 -3.39
C ARG A 181 -12.94 4.43 -4.31
N SER A 182 -11.97 4.77 -5.15
CA SER A 182 -11.35 3.78 -6.05
C SER A 182 -10.67 2.66 -5.27
N THR A 183 -10.53 1.52 -5.92
CA THR A 183 -9.89 0.34 -5.36
C THR A 183 -8.46 0.64 -4.90
N LEU A 184 -8.12 0.19 -3.70
CA LEU A 184 -6.76 0.18 -3.18
C LEU A 184 -6.08 -1.14 -3.58
N HIS A 185 -5.14 -1.07 -4.49
CA HIS A 185 -4.34 -2.22 -4.90
C HIS A 185 -3.25 -2.52 -3.86
N PHE A 186 -2.86 -3.78 -3.72
CA PHE A 186 -1.86 -4.26 -2.76
C PHE A 186 -2.22 -3.94 -1.30
N THR A 187 -3.50 -3.93 -0.98
CA THR A 187 -4.02 -3.62 0.36
C THR A 187 -5.08 -4.64 0.71
N PHE A 188 -4.96 -5.23 1.90
CA PHE A 188 -5.83 -6.32 2.32
C PHE A 188 -7.23 -5.85 2.71
N ARG A 189 -7.34 -4.84 3.58
CA ARG A 189 -8.61 -4.32 4.10
C ARG A 189 -8.52 -2.81 4.30
N ARG A 190 -9.62 -2.11 4.06
CA ARG A 190 -9.73 -0.65 4.26
C ARG A 190 -11.17 -0.19 4.42
N GLY A 191 -11.89 -0.69 5.41
CA GLY A 191 -13.24 -0.22 5.72
C GLY A 191 -14.12 -0.05 4.46
N SER A 192 -14.57 1.17 4.21
CA SER A 192 -15.48 1.51 3.10
C SER A 192 -14.86 1.49 1.69
N ARG A 193 -13.56 1.21 1.56
CA ARG A 193 -12.90 1.14 0.24
C ARG A 193 -12.75 -0.29 -0.24
N THR A 194 -13.05 -0.53 -1.50
CA THR A 194 -12.69 -1.78 -2.17
C THR A 194 -11.17 -1.95 -2.10
N THR A 195 -10.73 -3.14 -1.71
CA THR A 195 -9.32 -3.50 -1.66
C THR A 195 -9.04 -4.65 -2.60
N HIS A 196 -7.82 -4.70 -3.13
CA HIS A 196 -7.37 -5.75 -4.02
C HIS A 196 -5.94 -6.13 -3.64
N ASP A 197 -5.82 -7.08 -2.72
CA ASP A 197 -4.51 -7.58 -2.32
C ASP A 197 -4.00 -8.69 -3.24
N LEU A 198 -2.74 -9.09 -3.05
CA LEU A 198 -2.11 -10.12 -3.87
C LEU A 198 -2.73 -11.51 -3.71
N SER A 199 -3.54 -11.77 -2.69
CA SER A 199 -4.19 -13.07 -2.50
C SER A 199 -5.35 -13.31 -3.44
N HIS A 200 -5.93 -12.26 -4.02
CA HIS A 200 -7.00 -12.38 -5.00
C HIS A 200 -6.45 -12.86 -6.34
N GLY A 201 -7.08 -13.86 -6.94
CA GLY A 201 -6.73 -14.36 -8.28
C GLY A 201 -5.61 -15.41 -8.32
N TRP A 202 -4.91 -15.66 -7.22
CA TRP A 202 -3.83 -16.64 -7.17
C TRP A 202 -4.23 -18.03 -6.64
N GLY A 203 -5.52 -18.28 -6.56
CA GLY A 203 -6.06 -19.52 -6.04
C GLY A 203 -6.40 -19.45 -4.55
N SER A 204 -7.48 -20.13 -4.19
CA SER A 204 -8.21 -19.97 -2.93
C SER A 204 -7.47 -20.34 -1.63
N ASN A 205 -6.32 -20.97 -1.73
CA ASN A 205 -5.61 -21.54 -0.56
C ASN A 205 -4.17 -21.06 -0.45
N SER A 206 -3.78 -20.05 -1.20
CA SER A 206 -2.40 -19.57 -1.22
C SER A 206 -2.20 -18.21 -0.55
N GLN A 207 -3.15 -17.72 0.22
CA GLN A 207 -3.04 -16.40 0.85
C GLN A 207 -1.73 -16.19 1.62
N TRP A 208 -1.15 -17.25 2.18
CA TRP A 208 0.13 -17.20 2.87
C TRP A 208 1.33 -17.46 1.96
N ARG A 209 1.10 -17.67 0.67
CA ARG A 209 2.14 -17.77 -0.36
C ARG A 209 2.19 -16.55 -1.26
N THR A 210 1.37 -15.55 -0.97
CA THR A 210 1.36 -14.28 -1.67
C THR A 210 2.49 -13.42 -1.15
N GLU A 211 3.32 -12.95 -2.04
CA GLU A 211 4.49 -12.15 -1.69
C GLU A 211 4.13 -10.67 -1.47
N PHE A 212 4.87 -10.00 -0.61
CA PHE A 212 4.76 -8.57 -0.40
C PHE A 212 5.30 -7.80 -1.61
N THR A 213 4.52 -6.86 -2.13
CA THR A 213 4.92 -6.00 -3.24
C THR A 213 5.99 -5.03 -2.77
N ARG A 214 7.19 -5.11 -3.37
CA ARG A 214 8.35 -4.33 -2.94
C ARG A 214 8.42 -2.99 -3.65
N PHE A 215 8.29 -1.92 -2.87
CA PHE A 215 8.53 -0.55 -3.29
C PHE A 215 9.76 -0.03 -2.55
N TYR A 216 10.75 0.54 -3.27
CA TYR A 216 11.97 1.03 -2.67
C TYR A 216 12.22 2.49 -3.00
N GLU A 217 12.82 3.21 -2.06
CA GLU A 217 13.41 4.52 -2.28
C GLU A 217 14.91 4.46 -1.97
N ASP A 218 15.76 4.66 -2.98
CA ASP A 218 17.20 4.65 -2.82
C ASP A 218 17.90 5.82 -3.56
N GLY A 219 19.22 5.75 -3.70
CA GLY A 219 20.01 6.77 -4.40
C GLY A 219 19.65 6.95 -5.88
N ASP A 220 19.10 5.91 -6.52
CA ASP A 220 18.73 5.92 -7.93
C ASP A 220 17.34 6.51 -8.16
N GLY A 221 16.42 6.41 -7.18
CA GLY A 221 15.05 6.93 -7.28
C GLY A 221 14.01 6.16 -6.49
N LEU A 222 12.78 6.24 -6.99
CA LEU A 222 11.60 5.53 -6.47
C LEU A 222 11.31 4.34 -7.38
N HIS A 223 11.22 3.16 -6.79
CA HIS A 223 11.04 1.89 -7.50
C HIS A 223 9.73 1.25 -7.03
N LEU A 224 8.72 1.29 -7.89
CA LEU A 224 7.41 0.73 -7.60
C LEU A 224 7.32 -0.68 -8.16
N ASN A 225 6.83 -1.61 -7.35
CA ASN A 225 6.67 -3.03 -7.66
C ASN A 225 7.93 -3.63 -8.32
N TRP A 226 9.02 -3.64 -7.57
CA TRP A 226 10.34 -4.05 -8.06
C TRP A 226 10.37 -5.45 -8.67
N ASP A 227 9.44 -6.32 -8.29
CA ASP A 227 9.31 -7.69 -8.80
C ASP A 227 8.52 -7.80 -10.11
N GLY A 228 7.87 -6.73 -10.56
CA GLY A 228 7.12 -6.69 -11.80
C GLY A 228 8.01 -7.00 -13.01
N ARG A 229 7.46 -7.77 -13.97
CA ARG A 229 8.20 -8.18 -15.19
C ARG A 229 8.21 -7.11 -16.26
N THR A 230 7.10 -6.37 -16.38
CA THR A 230 6.90 -5.36 -17.41
C THR A 230 7.31 -3.99 -16.92
N ASP A 231 8.33 -3.40 -17.54
CA ASP A 231 8.75 -2.04 -17.23
C ASP A 231 7.85 -1.04 -17.95
N ILE A 232 6.91 -0.46 -17.22
CA ILE A 232 5.97 0.53 -17.75
C ILE A 232 6.52 1.96 -17.69
N GLY A 233 7.75 2.16 -17.22
CA GLY A 233 8.45 3.44 -17.22
C GLY A 233 9.04 3.83 -18.58
N VAL A 234 9.00 2.92 -19.57
CA VAL A 234 9.49 3.14 -20.92
C VAL A 234 8.33 3.21 -21.91
N ASP A 235 8.50 4.02 -22.97
CA ASP A 235 7.52 4.06 -24.06
C ASP A 235 7.63 2.81 -24.91
N ALA A 236 6.48 2.22 -25.25
CA ALA A 236 6.35 0.91 -25.82
C ALA A 236 7.01 -0.18 -24.92
N PRO A 237 6.42 -0.46 -23.75
CA PRO A 237 6.95 -1.48 -22.85
C PRO A 237 6.93 -2.86 -23.54
N VAL A 238 8.02 -3.61 -23.34
CA VAL A 238 8.11 -4.99 -23.82
C VAL A 238 7.46 -5.89 -22.79
N ILE A 239 6.40 -6.59 -23.18
CA ILE A 239 5.74 -7.58 -22.34
C ILE A 239 6.51 -8.90 -22.49
N PRO A 240 7.09 -9.44 -21.41
CA PRO A 240 7.81 -10.72 -21.48
C PRO A 240 6.87 -11.88 -21.82
N GLU A 241 7.38 -12.84 -22.56
CA GLU A 241 6.65 -14.08 -22.87
C GLU A 241 6.19 -14.78 -21.58
N GLY A 242 4.92 -15.19 -21.52
CA GLY A 242 4.31 -15.83 -20.36
C GLY A 242 4.02 -14.88 -19.19
N SER A 243 4.11 -13.56 -19.40
CA SER A 243 3.50 -12.60 -18.49
C SER A 243 1.98 -12.71 -18.57
N PHE A 244 1.32 -12.53 -17.43
CA PHE A 244 -0.11 -12.29 -17.44
C PHE A 244 -0.32 -10.94 -18.16
N ASP A 245 -0.81 -11.01 -19.39
CA ASP A 245 -1.09 -9.80 -20.15
C ASP A 245 -2.32 -9.13 -19.55
N ALA A 246 -2.08 -8.20 -18.67
CA ALA A 246 -3.14 -7.41 -18.08
C ALA A 246 -3.72 -6.44 -19.10
N ASP A 247 -3.10 -6.43 -20.43
CA ASP A 247 -3.93 -5.88 -21.31
C ASP A 247 -3.72 -5.04 -22.48
N GLU A 248 -4.26 -5.54 -23.47
CA GLU A 248 -4.80 -4.78 -24.59
C GLU A 248 -5.86 -3.71 -24.16
N ASN A 249 -6.46 -3.84 -22.98
CA ASN A 249 -7.59 -3.03 -22.53
C ASN A 249 -7.21 -1.81 -21.68
N HIS A 250 -6.05 -1.81 -21.01
CA HIS A 250 -5.64 -0.69 -20.18
C HIS A 250 -4.46 0.08 -20.79
N PRO A 251 -4.68 1.35 -21.20
CA PRO A 251 -3.61 2.21 -21.68
C PRO A 251 -2.47 2.33 -20.66
N ILE A 252 -1.24 2.47 -21.15
CA ILE A 252 -0.05 2.52 -20.30
C ILE A 252 -0.13 3.61 -19.22
N ASP A 253 -0.74 4.76 -19.53
CA ASP A 253 -0.88 5.85 -18.58
C ASP A 253 -1.83 5.48 -17.43
N ARG A 254 -2.87 4.68 -17.72
CA ARG A 254 -3.76 4.15 -16.70
C ARG A 254 -3.03 3.16 -15.80
N ARG A 255 -2.21 2.28 -16.35
CA ARG A 255 -1.40 1.32 -15.61
C ARG A 255 -0.37 2.04 -14.72
N ARG A 256 0.24 3.12 -15.22
CA ARG A 256 1.13 3.99 -14.42
C ARG A 256 0.38 4.63 -13.26
N GLU A 257 -0.81 5.20 -13.51
CA GLU A 257 -1.65 5.80 -12.47
C GLU A 257 -1.98 4.80 -11.36
N MET A 258 -2.44 3.60 -11.71
CA MET A 258 -2.80 2.56 -10.76
C MET A 258 -1.60 2.12 -9.90
N LEU A 259 -0.45 1.91 -10.51
CA LEU A 259 0.75 1.49 -9.79
C LEU A 259 1.29 2.61 -8.89
N LEU A 260 1.36 3.84 -9.41
CA LEU A 260 1.89 4.99 -8.68
C LEU A 260 1.03 5.35 -7.46
N HIS A 261 -0.27 5.43 -7.67
CA HIS A 261 -1.20 5.82 -6.61
C HIS A 261 -1.71 4.65 -5.77
N ARG A 262 -1.50 3.40 -6.18
CA ARG A 262 -2.17 2.18 -5.67
C ARG A 262 -3.71 2.24 -5.75
N CYS A 263 -4.23 3.33 -6.26
CA CYS A 263 -5.63 3.59 -6.57
C CYS A 263 -5.68 4.63 -7.69
N LEU A 264 -6.79 4.72 -8.37
CA LEU A 264 -7.01 5.79 -9.34
C LEU A 264 -7.32 7.10 -8.62
N VAL A 265 -6.80 8.20 -9.11
CA VAL A 265 -7.04 9.53 -8.53
C VAL A 265 -7.89 10.44 -9.42
N ARG A 266 -8.06 10.10 -10.73
CA ARG A 266 -8.79 10.96 -11.69
C ARG A 266 -9.86 10.23 -12.49
N ALA A 267 -9.58 9.04 -12.95
CA ALA A 267 -10.49 8.31 -13.82
C ALA A 267 -10.82 6.94 -13.22
N PRO A 268 -12.10 6.69 -12.87
CA PRO A 268 -12.51 5.40 -12.32
C PRO A 268 -12.36 4.30 -13.38
N LEU A 269 -12.11 3.08 -12.92
CA LEU A 269 -12.29 1.91 -13.77
C LEU A 269 -13.78 1.70 -14.02
N PRO A 270 -14.18 1.18 -15.18
CA PRO A 270 -15.51 0.68 -15.40
C PRO A 270 -15.92 -0.31 -14.30
N PRO A 271 -17.18 -0.35 -13.86
CA PRO A 271 -17.64 -1.19 -12.75
C PRO A 271 -17.39 -2.70 -12.96
N ASP A 272 -17.41 -3.15 -14.20
CA ASP A 272 -17.14 -4.52 -14.62
C ASP A 272 -15.65 -4.87 -14.62
N GLU A 273 -14.77 -3.89 -14.71
CA GLU A 273 -13.32 -4.06 -14.72
C GLU A 273 -12.66 -3.90 -13.35
N GLN A 274 -13.40 -3.41 -12.33
CA GLN A 274 -12.83 -3.11 -11.01
C GLN A 274 -12.25 -4.33 -10.28
N HIS A 275 -12.65 -5.53 -10.65
CA HIS A 275 -12.26 -6.76 -9.96
C HIS A 275 -11.23 -7.61 -10.70
N ASP A 276 -11.05 -7.40 -12.01
CA ASP A 276 -10.28 -8.32 -12.84
C ASP A 276 -8.91 -7.79 -13.24
N TRP A 277 -8.57 -6.55 -12.88
CA TRP A 277 -7.33 -5.96 -13.29
C TRP A 277 -6.28 -5.88 -12.18
N TYR A 278 -5.04 -6.31 -12.52
CA TYR A 278 -3.95 -6.43 -11.57
C TYR A 278 -2.66 -5.77 -12.09
N PRO A 279 -2.14 -4.73 -11.45
CA PRO A 279 -0.84 -4.15 -11.82
C PRO A 279 0.35 -5.01 -11.31
N PHE A 280 0.16 -6.28 -11.03
CA PHE A 280 1.15 -7.12 -10.35
C PHE A 280 2.37 -7.44 -11.21
N GLU A 281 2.20 -7.50 -12.52
CA GLU A 281 3.31 -7.73 -13.44
C GLU A 281 4.02 -6.44 -13.86
N ASP A 282 3.46 -5.28 -13.53
CA ASP A 282 4.03 -3.98 -13.88
C ASP A 282 5.02 -3.50 -12.83
N ARG A 283 6.11 -2.88 -13.28
CA ARG A 283 7.00 -2.09 -12.44
C ARG A 283 7.24 -0.72 -13.04
N LEU A 284 7.56 0.25 -12.19
CA LEU A 284 7.86 1.61 -12.59
C LEU A 284 9.05 2.13 -11.77
N THR A 285 10.03 2.72 -12.43
CA THR A 285 11.12 3.44 -11.77
C THR A 285 11.06 4.92 -12.11
N LEU A 286 10.94 5.77 -11.08
CA LEU A 286 10.99 7.22 -11.19
C LEU A 286 12.36 7.70 -10.69
N ARG A 287 13.16 8.24 -11.59
CA ARG A 287 14.48 8.77 -11.24
C ARG A 287 14.35 10.04 -10.40
N ARG A 288 15.27 10.28 -9.47
CA ARG A 288 15.27 11.50 -8.63
C ARG A 288 15.32 12.80 -9.45
N SER A 289 15.90 12.78 -10.63
CA SER A 289 15.95 13.93 -11.54
C SER A 289 14.57 14.33 -12.12
N THR A 290 13.57 13.45 -12.00
CA THR A 290 12.19 13.69 -12.44
C THR A 290 11.24 13.94 -11.28
N TRP A 291 11.75 14.09 -10.07
CA TRP A 291 10.97 14.36 -8.87
C TRP A 291 11.17 15.80 -8.37
N PRO A 292 10.16 16.53 -7.85
CA PRO A 292 8.77 16.09 -7.83
C PRO A 292 8.20 15.95 -9.25
N LEU A 293 7.30 14.98 -9.44
CA LEU A 293 6.61 14.84 -10.71
C LEU A 293 5.92 16.17 -11.05
N ALA A 294 6.21 16.72 -12.22
CA ALA A 294 5.44 17.83 -12.75
C ALA A 294 3.96 17.45 -12.76
N ALA A 295 3.04 18.43 -12.60
CA ALA A 295 1.61 18.15 -12.55
C ALA A 295 1.12 17.38 -13.79
N ASP A 296 1.79 17.55 -14.93
CA ASP A 296 1.58 16.84 -16.19
C ASP A 296 2.17 15.41 -16.21
N ALA A 297 3.12 15.11 -15.36
CA ALA A 297 3.69 13.76 -15.24
C ALA A 297 2.90 12.83 -14.29
N ILE A 298 1.90 13.36 -13.60
CA ILE A 298 0.89 12.60 -12.85
C ILE A 298 -0.27 12.19 -13.78
N VAL A 299 -0.17 12.55 -15.05
CA VAL A 299 -1.14 12.26 -16.11
C VAL A 299 -0.89 10.89 -16.71
#